data_3741a39182c6aba6b9cdc8f5b7117409
#
_entry.id   3741a39182c6aba6b9cdc8f5b7117409
#
_cell.length_a   1.000
_cell.length_b   1.000
_cell.length_c   1.000
_cell.angle_alpha   90.00
_cell.angle_beta   90.00
_cell.angle_gamma   90.00
#
_symmetry.space_group_name_H-M   'P 1'
#
loop_
_entity.id
_entity.type
_entity.pdbx_description
1 polymer ?
#
loop_
_entity_poly.entity_id
_entity_poly.type
_entity_poly.pdbx_seq_one_letter_code
_entity_poly.pdbx_strand_id
1 'polypeptide(L)'
;MSVSRPQLSLWEKRDLVFRLLFRAPIQLAWNFFYGIPFAIARGVSIRFFAFCAYYRFALGSMRAREIQFLIPPSIKTYEKWIAKKQKRHPELADKLQKKIESLPANDGSILWIGNRQKATKFVLFFHGGGYVVPLLPGHLDWCWNAYVTGGPGAHAEVAVAVLQYTLVPEARYPTQLRQAIAAFNQLILSGIKPNDLLIGGDSAGGNLACSVVRHICHPCHLEIPALRLENRLAGVFLVSPWLSSKTTTPAFTENNYVDMLTTTCMSRATAELLHPRFPVRNKSDESDLAMAMPMDGDMAWVDEISAATKSLYITGGQQEAFRDDIRAFSEHVSCGNNDLDLLVELPEREAHDFILLEGQTGRVGDATVRMRNWATSQLGTGRASV
;
A
#
# COMPACT_ATOMS: atom_id res chain seq x y z
N MET A 1 1.63 -21.73 4.99
CA MET A 1 1.42 -21.85 6.46
C MET A 1 0.53 -20.69 6.92
N SER A 2 -0.49 -20.92 7.79
CA SER A 2 -1.20 -19.79 8.38
C SER A 2 -0.23 -19.08 9.29
N VAL A 3 0.13 -17.84 8.94
CA VAL A 3 0.91 -16.97 9.85
C VAL A 3 0.14 -16.91 11.16
N SER A 4 0.66 -17.54 12.20
CA SER A 4 0.02 -17.53 13.52
C SER A 4 0.25 -16.14 14.14
N ARG A 5 -0.71 -15.68 14.96
CA ARG A 5 -0.50 -14.44 15.72
C ARG A 5 0.77 -14.53 16.57
N PRO A 6 1.58 -13.48 16.64
CA PRO A 6 2.75 -13.48 17.52
C PRO A 6 2.31 -13.72 18.96
N GLN A 7 3.06 -14.55 19.67
CA GLN A 7 2.85 -14.80 21.08
C GLN A 7 3.51 -13.68 21.88
N LEU A 8 2.74 -13.00 22.72
CA LEU A 8 3.26 -12.03 23.70
C LEU A 8 3.41 -12.72 25.07
N SER A 9 4.51 -12.42 25.76
CA SER A 9 4.73 -12.86 27.13
C SER A 9 3.67 -12.25 28.06
N LEU A 10 3.54 -12.78 29.27
CA LEU A 10 2.60 -12.23 30.26
C LEU A 10 2.91 -10.77 30.61
N TRP A 11 4.19 -10.40 30.68
CA TRP A 11 4.63 -9.03 30.92
C TRP A 11 4.28 -8.10 29.77
N GLU A 12 4.54 -8.50 28.52
CA GLU A 12 4.16 -7.73 27.34
C GLU A 12 2.63 -7.51 27.28
N LYS A 13 1.83 -8.52 27.60
CA LYS A 13 0.36 -8.40 27.66
C LYS A 13 -0.08 -7.43 28.76
N ARG A 14 0.49 -7.50 29.96
CA ARG A 14 0.16 -6.58 31.06
C ARG A 14 0.54 -5.15 30.71
N ASP A 15 1.74 -4.92 30.17
CA ASP A 15 2.17 -3.59 29.71
C ASP A 15 1.27 -3.04 28.62
N LEU A 16 0.92 -3.87 27.62
CA LEU A 16 -0.02 -3.49 26.56
C LEU A 16 -1.38 -3.11 27.11
N VAL A 17 -1.97 -3.93 28.02
CA VAL A 17 -3.25 -3.64 28.65
C VAL A 17 -3.18 -2.35 29.45
N PHE A 18 -2.11 -2.13 30.23
CA PHE A 18 -1.93 -0.90 30.98
C PHE A 18 -1.88 0.33 30.06
N ARG A 19 -1.11 0.27 28.97
CA ARG A 19 -1.02 1.35 27.98
C ARG A 19 -2.36 1.61 27.30
N LEU A 20 -3.11 0.57 26.95
CA LEU A 20 -4.43 0.70 26.30
C LEU A 20 -5.49 1.28 27.26
N LEU A 21 -5.45 0.93 28.53
CA LEU A 21 -6.43 1.40 29.51
C LEU A 21 -6.14 2.81 30.05
N PHE A 22 -4.88 3.15 30.26
CA PHE A 22 -4.51 4.39 30.94
C PHE A 22 -3.85 5.44 30.05
N ARG A 23 -2.93 5.02 29.15
CA ARG A 23 -2.23 5.96 28.28
C ARG A 23 -3.03 6.30 27.00
N ALA A 24 -3.66 5.30 26.40
CA ALA A 24 -4.37 5.48 25.14
C ALA A 24 -5.49 6.51 25.22
N PRO A 25 -6.40 6.49 26.21
CA PRO A 25 -7.46 7.48 26.29
C PRO A 25 -6.93 8.92 26.40
N ILE A 26 -5.89 9.12 27.20
CA ILE A 26 -5.27 10.45 27.38
C ILE A 26 -4.61 10.91 26.10
N GLN A 27 -3.82 10.05 25.46
CA GLN A 27 -3.10 10.38 24.24
C GLN A 27 -4.04 10.58 23.04
N LEU A 28 -5.08 9.77 22.93
CA LEU A 28 -6.10 9.95 21.89
C LEU A 28 -6.88 11.25 22.09
N ALA A 29 -7.30 11.54 23.32
CA ALA A 29 -7.96 12.80 23.64
C ALA A 29 -7.04 13.99 23.32
N TRP A 30 -5.78 13.92 23.74
CA TRP A 30 -4.80 14.96 23.43
C TRP A 30 -4.63 15.15 21.93
N ASN A 31 -4.33 14.08 21.18
CA ASN A 31 -4.16 14.13 19.72
C ASN A 31 -5.39 14.71 19.03
N PHE A 32 -6.57 14.31 19.49
CA PHE A 32 -7.84 14.74 18.91
C PHE A 32 -8.12 16.22 19.20
N PHE A 33 -8.14 16.63 20.46
CA PHE A 33 -8.48 18.00 20.82
C PHE A 33 -7.43 19.02 20.39
N TYR A 34 -6.15 18.66 20.45
CA TYR A 34 -5.09 19.54 20.01
C TYR A 34 -5.05 19.71 18.48
N GLY A 35 -5.34 18.64 17.73
CA GLY A 35 -5.29 18.65 16.25
C GLY A 35 -6.57 19.18 15.59
N ILE A 36 -7.74 19.20 16.27
CA ILE A 36 -9.01 19.68 15.69
C ILE A 36 -8.90 21.05 15.04
N PRO A 37 -8.34 22.11 15.71
CA PRO A 37 -8.24 23.44 15.10
C PRO A 37 -7.48 23.43 13.77
N PHE A 38 -6.40 22.63 13.70
CA PHE A 38 -5.61 22.49 12.47
C PHE A 38 -6.38 21.75 11.38
N ALA A 39 -7.11 20.69 11.73
CA ALA A 39 -7.93 19.94 10.77
C ALA A 39 -9.04 20.84 10.18
N ILE A 40 -9.72 21.62 11.01
CA ILE A 40 -10.77 22.58 10.59
C ILE A 40 -10.16 23.64 9.68
N ALA A 41 -9.05 24.27 10.09
CA ALA A 41 -8.39 25.32 9.32
C ALA A 41 -7.94 24.84 7.93
N ARG A 42 -7.65 23.54 7.77
CA ARG A 42 -7.22 22.94 6.51
C ARG A 42 -8.35 22.24 5.74
N GLY A 43 -9.58 22.32 6.23
CA GLY A 43 -10.75 21.72 5.59
C GLY A 43 -10.75 20.19 5.59
N VAL A 44 -9.91 19.54 6.42
CA VAL A 44 -9.92 18.09 6.61
C VAL A 44 -11.17 17.68 7.38
N SER A 45 -11.89 16.67 6.88
CA SER A 45 -13.11 16.23 7.56
C SER A 45 -12.79 15.67 8.94
N ILE A 46 -13.65 15.98 9.93
CA ILE A 46 -13.45 15.52 11.32
C ILE A 46 -13.41 14.00 11.43
N ARG A 47 -14.15 13.29 10.57
CA ARG A 47 -14.13 11.82 10.53
C ARG A 47 -12.76 11.30 10.07
N PHE A 48 -12.19 11.91 9.03
CA PHE A 48 -10.87 11.54 8.54
C PHE A 48 -9.79 11.93 9.55
N PHE A 49 -9.89 13.10 10.14
CA PHE A 49 -8.99 13.51 11.21
C PHE A 49 -9.03 12.56 12.44
N ALA A 50 -10.22 12.12 12.86
CA ALA A 50 -10.34 11.14 13.94
C ALA A 50 -9.70 9.79 13.59
N PHE A 51 -9.83 9.36 12.34
CA PHE A 51 -9.13 8.21 11.79
C PHE A 51 -7.60 8.39 11.87
N CYS A 52 -7.07 9.52 11.39
CA CYS A 52 -5.65 9.84 11.50
C CYS A 52 -5.15 9.88 12.95
N ALA A 53 -5.90 10.48 13.86
CA ALA A 53 -5.56 10.54 15.27
C ALA A 53 -5.49 9.14 15.94
N TYR A 54 -6.41 8.24 15.58
CA TYR A 54 -6.40 6.85 16.02
C TYR A 54 -5.16 6.10 15.50
N TYR A 55 -4.89 6.17 14.18
CA TYR A 55 -3.73 5.49 13.60
C TYR A 55 -2.40 6.09 14.06
N ARG A 56 -2.34 7.40 14.29
CA ARG A 56 -1.19 8.06 14.92
C ARG A 56 -0.89 7.46 16.29
N PHE A 57 -1.92 7.24 17.11
CA PHE A 57 -1.74 6.55 18.38
C PHE A 57 -1.25 5.11 18.16
N ALA A 58 -1.91 4.34 17.31
CA ALA A 58 -1.60 2.93 17.10
C ALA A 58 -0.16 2.75 16.58
N LEU A 59 0.20 3.46 15.51
CA LEU A 59 1.54 3.39 14.89
C LEU A 59 2.63 4.04 15.76
N GLY A 60 2.29 5.08 16.52
CA GLY A 60 3.23 5.79 17.40
C GLY A 60 3.53 5.06 18.72
N SER A 61 2.56 4.35 19.28
CA SER A 61 2.61 3.83 20.66
C SER A 61 2.70 2.33 20.79
N MET A 62 2.38 1.56 19.74
CA MET A 62 2.43 0.11 19.77
C MET A 62 3.61 -0.43 18.94
N ARG A 63 4.18 -1.55 19.40
CA ARG A 63 5.21 -2.30 18.68
C ARG A 63 4.59 -3.17 17.60
N ALA A 64 5.35 -3.54 16.56
CA ALA A 64 4.88 -4.41 15.47
C ALA A 64 4.16 -5.68 15.99
N ARG A 65 4.79 -6.42 16.91
CA ARG A 65 4.21 -7.64 17.49
C ARG A 65 2.92 -7.40 18.27
N GLU A 66 2.75 -6.23 18.89
CA GLU A 66 1.54 -5.86 19.62
C GLU A 66 0.39 -5.55 18.66
N ILE A 67 0.69 -4.82 17.57
CA ILE A 67 -0.27 -4.56 16.49
C ILE A 67 -0.76 -5.89 15.90
N GLN A 68 0.15 -6.79 15.55
CA GLN A 68 -0.16 -8.10 14.97
C GLN A 68 -0.83 -9.07 15.96
N PHE A 69 -0.64 -8.86 17.26
CA PHE A 69 -1.39 -9.59 18.29
C PHE A 69 -2.85 -9.14 18.37
N LEU A 70 -3.11 -7.83 18.22
CA LEU A 70 -4.46 -7.25 18.30
C LEU A 70 -5.25 -7.43 17.00
N ILE A 71 -4.58 -7.31 15.85
CA ILE A 71 -5.22 -7.40 14.52
C ILE A 71 -5.19 -8.84 14.02
N PRO A 72 -6.26 -9.35 13.39
CA PRO A 72 -6.24 -10.67 12.78
C PRO A 72 -5.19 -10.78 11.67
N PRO A 73 -4.56 -11.95 11.47
CA PRO A 73 -3.69 -12.20 10.33
C PRO A 73 -4.40 -11.94 8.99
N SER A 74 -3.65 -11.50 7.99
CA SER A 74 -4.17 -11.09 6.67
C SER A 74 -5.11 -12.11 6.03
N ILE A 75 -4.76 -13.40 6.05
CA ILE A 75 -5.61 -14.48 5.53
C ILE A 75 -6.95 -14.55 6.29
N LYS A 76 -6.94 -14.41 7.62
CA LYS A 76 -8.17 -14.45 8.42
C LYS A 76 -9.05 -13.23 8.18
N THR A 77 -8.44 -12.07 7.94
CA THR A 77 -9.15 -10.86 7.54
C THR A 77 -9.84 -11.07 6.20
N TYR A 78 -9.12 -11.59 5.21
CA TYR A 78 -9.66 -11.89 3.89
C TYR A 78 -10.82 -12.91 3.97
N GLU A 79 -10.65 -14.03 4.67
CA GLU A 79 -11.70 -15.06 4.83
C GLU A 79 -12.99 -14.49 5.44
N LYS A 80 -12.85 -13.69 6.51
CA LYS A 80 -13.99 -13.03 7.15
C LYS A 80 -14.66 -12.00 6.23
N TRP A 81 -13.85 -11.25 5.49
CA TRP A 81 -14.34 -10.23 4.55
C TRP A 81 -15.14 -10.88 3.42
N ILE A 82 -14.61 -11.92 2.76
CA ILE A 82 -15.32 -12.68 1.71
C ILE A 82 -16.65 -13.22 2.24
N ALA A 83 -16.65 -13.91 3.38
CA ALA A 83 -17.87 -14.47 3.96
C ALA A 83 -18.93 -13.39 4.27
N LYS A 84 -18.49 -12.25 4.79
CA LYS A 84 -19.37 -11.09 5.06
C LYS A 84 -19.96 -10.51 3.78
N LYS A 85 -19.14 -10.37 2.71
CA LYS A 85 -19.57 -9.86 1.41
C LYS A 85 -20.55 -10.81 0.72
N GLN A 86 -20.26 -12.11 0.69
CA GLN A 86 -21.17 -13.14 0.14
C GLN A 86 -22.54 -13.10 0.81
N LYS A 87 -22.57 -12.96 2.15
CA LYS A 87 -23.85 -12.86 2.88
C LYS A 87 -24.63 -11.60 2.52
N ARG A 88 -23.95 -10.49 2.21
CA ARG A 88 -24.60 -9.20 1.88
C ARG A 88 -24.98 -9.10 0.41
N HIS A 89 -24.26 -9.77 -0.46
CA HIS A 89 -24.38 -9.70 -1.92
C HIS A 89 -24.38 -11.11 -2.52
N PRO A 90 -25.43 -11.92 -2.24
CA PRO A 90 -25.51 -13.30 -2.76
C PRO A 90 -25.57 -13.31 -4.30
N GLU A 91 -26.07 -12.26 -4.93
CA GLU A 91 -26.12 -12.06 -6.38
C GLU A 91 -24.70 -11.94 -7.02
N LEU A 92 -23.68 -11.61 -6.22
CA LEU A 92 -22.30 -11.49 -6.68
C LEU A 92 -21.42 -12.67 -6.22
N ALA A 93 -22.02 -13.81 -5.88
CA ALA A 93 -21.33 -14.95 -5.33
C ALA A 93 -20.19 -15.48 -6.23
N ASP A 94 -20.32 -15.39 -7.55
CA ASP A 94 -19.29 -15.79 -8.50
C ASP A 94 -18.03 -14.90 -8.46
N LYS A 95 -18.18 -13.60 -8.13
CA LYS A 95 -17.06 -12.65 -7.91
C LYS A 95 -16.47 -12.71 -6.51
N LEU A 96 -17.13 -13.38 -5.59
CA LEU A 96 -16.77 -13.45 -4.17
C LEU A 96 -16.32 -14.85 -3.74
N GLN A 97 -15.84 -15.66 -4.66
CA GLN A 97 -15.31 -16.98 -4.33
C GLN A 97 -13.99 -16.82 -3.53
N LYS A 98 -13.92 -17.50 -2.37
CA LYS A 98 -12.68 -17.56 -1.62
C LYS A 98 -11.62 -18.30 -2.42
N LYS A 99 -10.57 -17.60 -2.84
CA LYS A 99 -9.42 -18.20 -3.52
C LYS A 99 -8.12 -17.65 -2.97
N ILE A 100 -7.29 -18.56 -2.45
CA ILE A 100 -5.96 -18.28 -1.91
C ILE A 100 -4.99 -19.15 -2.69
N GLU A 101 -3.98 -18.54 -3.29
CA GLU A 101 -2.92 -19.24 -4.02
C GLU A 101 -1.60 -19.02 -3.27
N SER A 102 -0.96 -20.09 -2.82
CA SER A 102 0.36 -20.00 -2.20
C SER A 102 1.42 -19.65 -3.23
N LEU A 103 2.35 -18.81 -2.86
CA LEU A 103 3.57 -18.58 -3.65
C LEU A 103 4.51 -19.79 -3.58
N PRO A 104 5.46 -19.92 -4.52
CA PRO A 104 6.49 -20.95 -4.46
C PRO A 104 7.15 -21.03 -3.07
N ALA A 105 7.54 -22.21 -2.63
CA ALA A 105 8.09 -22.47 -1.29
C ALA A 105 7.20 -22.04 -0.11
N ASN A 106 5.89 -21.78 -0.33
CA ASN A 106 4.95 -21.23 0.66
C ASN A 106 5.42 -19.89 1.25
N ASP A 107 6.11 -19.10 0.46
CA ASP A 107 6.67 -17.81 0.83
C ASP A 107 5.69 -16.66 0.53
N GLY A 108 4.55 -16.67 1.21
CA GLY A 108 3.46 -15.73 0.99
C GLY A 108 2.29 -16.32 0.20
N SER A 109 1.28 -15.49 -0.07
CA SER A 109 0.06 -15.92 -0.77
C SER A 109 -0.58 -14.80 -1.57
N ILE A 110 -1.26 -15.16 -2.65
CA ILE A 110 -2.15 -14.27 -3.39
C ILE A 110 -3.58 -14.53 -2.92
N LEU A 111 -4.25 -13.46 -2.51
CA LEU A 111 -5.65 -13.44 -2.07
C LEU A 111 -6.49 -12.81 -3.18
N TRP A 112 -7.34 -13.58 -3.83
CA TRP A 112 -8.09 -13.11 -5.00
C TRP A 112 -9.41 -12.44 -4.62
N ILE A 113 -9.67 -11.29 -5.24
CA ILE A 113 -10.96 -10.58 -5.22
C ILE A 113 -11.47 -10.51 -6.65
N GLY A 114 -12.72 -10.87 -6.89
CA GLY A 114 -13.27 -10.99 -8.24
C GLY A 114 -13.17 -12.40 -8.79
N ASN A 115 -13.75 -12.63 -9.96
CA ASN A 115 -13.74 -13.93 -10.60
C ASN A 115 -12.50 -14.10 -11.48
N ARG A 116 -11.45 -14.73 -10.93
CA ARG A 116 -10.18 -14.92 -11.65
C ARG A 116 -10.33 -15.72 -12.97
N GLN A 117 -11.31 -16.62 -13.07
CA GLN A 117 -11.47 -17.46 -14.25
C GLN A 117 -12.14 -16.70 -15.42
N LYS A 118 -13.02 -15.75 -15.09
CA LYS A 118 -13.69 -14.91 -16.09
C LYS A 118 -12.92 -13.62 -16.36
N ALA A 119 -12.05 -13.21 -15.45
CA ALA A 119 -11.29 -11.97 -15.57
C ALA A 119 -10.35 -12.01 -16.76
N THR A 120 -10.35 -10.93 -17.54
CA THR A 120 -9.40 -10.67 -18.64
C THR A 120 -8.45 -9.54 -18.31
N LYS A 121 -8.70 -8.81 -17.22
CA LYS A 121 -7.88 -7.71 -16.72
C LYS A 121 -7.58 -7.93 -15.24
N PHE A 122 -6.40 -7.51 -14.82
CA PHE A 122 -5.87 -7.88 -13.50
C PHE A 122 -5.22 -6.70 -12.78
N VAL A 123 -5.25 -6.75 -11.46
CA VAL A 123 -4.54 -5.81 -10.59
C VAL A 123 -3.72 -6.61 -9.58
N LEU A 124 -2.42 -6.38 -9.49
CA LEU A 124 -1.60 -6.88 -8.38
C LEU A 124 -1.46 -5.76 -7.36
N PHE A 125 -2.07 -5.96 -6.20
CA PHE A 125 -2.18 -4.96 -5.15
C PHE A 125 -1.30 -5.31 -3.95
N PHE A 126 -0.51 -4.33 -3.51
CA PHE A 126 0.32 -4.40 -2.30
C PHE A 126 -0.28 -3.47 -1.24
N HIS A 127 -0.69 -4.03 -0.10
CA HIS A 127 -1.30 -3.24 0.96
C HIS A 127 -0.28 -2.44 1.78
N GLY A 128 -0.71 -1.30 2.31
CA GLY A 128 0.06 -0.46 3.21
C GLY A 128 0.14 -0.98 4.65
N GLY A 129 0.52 -0.06 5.55
CA GLY A 129 0.65 -0.34 6.99
C GLY A 129 2.09 -0.49 7.46
N GLY A 130 3.07 0.19 6.81
CA GLY A 130 4.46 0.26 7.23
C GLY A 130 5.18 -1.08 7.31
N TYR A 131 4.75 -2.07 6.55
CA TYR A 131 5.19 -3.47 6.62
C TYR A 131 4.94 -4.15 7.98
N VAL A 132 4.21 -3.51 8.87
CA VAL A 132 3.91 -3.94 10.25
C VAL A 132 2.48 -4.40 10.41
N VAL A 133 1.54 -3.65 9.81
CA VAL A 133 0.09 -3.87 9.94
C VAL A 133 -0.36 -4.95 8.97
N PRO A 134 -1.06 -6.01 9.43
CA PRO A 134 -1.71 -6.96 8.54
C PRO A 134 -2.73 -6.30 7.62
N LEU A 135 -3.05 -6.95 6.51
CA LEU A 135 -4.11 -6.52 5.60
C LEU A 135 -5.41 -6.21 6.36
N LEU A 136 -5.94 -5.01 6.14
CA LEU A 136 -7.17 -4.55 6.76
C LEU A 136 -8.39 -4.72 5.84
N PRO A 137 -9.61 -4.85 6.39
CA PRO A 137 -10.83 -4.92 5.58
C PRO A 137 -11.01 -3.72 4.64
N GLY A 138 -10.51 -2.54 5.03
CA GLY A 138 -10.57 -1.32 4.21
C GLY A 138 -9.85 -1.46 2.88
N HIS A 139 -8.66 -2.09 2.84
CA HIS A 139 -7.95 -2.36 1.58
C HIS A 139 -8.76 -3.28 0.65
N LEU A 140 -9.39 -4.33 1.22
CA LEU A 140 -10.21 -5.26 0.45
C LEU A 140 -11.48 -4.58 -0.09
N ASP A 141 -12.14 -3.75 0.73
CA ASP A 141 -13.32 -2.98 0.32
C ASP A 141 -12.97 -1.95 -0.76
N TRP A 142 -11.81 -1.30 -0.62
CA TRP A 142 -11.34 -0.36 -1.64
C TRP A 142 -11.02 -1.06 -2.96
N CYS A 143 -10.25 -2.17 -2.94
CA CYS A 143 -9.98 -2.97 -4.13
C CYS A 143 -11.27 -3.45 -4.82
N TRP A 144 -12.23 -3.91 -4.02
CA TRP A 144 -13.54 -4.31 -4.51
C TRP A 144 -14.26 -3.17 -5.23
N ASN A 145 -14.31 -2.00 -4.60
CA ASN A 145 -15.02 -0.85 -5.12
C ASN A 145 -14.29 -0.19 -6.30
N ALA A 146 -12.97 -0.11 -6.26
CA ALA A 146 -12.19 0.55 -7.31
C ALA A 146 -12.11 -0.28 -8.60
N TYR A 147 -11.97 -1.60 -8.48
CA TYR A 147 -11.63 -2.43 -9.64
C TYR A 147 -12.68 -3.49 -10.00
N VAL A 148 -13.28 -4.18 -9.01
CA VAL A 148 -14.10 -5.37 -9.29
C VAL A 148 -15.55 -5.07 -9.58
N THR A 149 -16.16 -4.11 -8.85
CA THR A 149 -17.56 -3.75 -9.08
C THR A 149 -17.74 -2.87 -10.30
N GLY A 150 -16.68 -2.25 -10.80
CA GLY A 150 -16.69 -1.38 -11.97
C GLY A 150 -17.64 -0.18 -11.83
N GLY A 151 -17.54 0.75 -12.77
CA GLY A 151 -18.56 1.76 -12.99
C GLY A 151 -19.63 1.25 -13.95
N PRO A 152 -20.73 1.98 -14.14
CA PRO A 152 -21.68 1.72 -15.21
C PRO A 152 -20.95 1.69 -16.56
N GLY A 153 -21.07 0.57 -17.30
CA GLY A 153 -20.45 0.41 -18.61
C GLY A 153 -19.09 -0.30 -18.66
N ALA A 154 -18.62 -0.88 -17.56
CA ALA A 154 -17.45 -1.76 -17.58
C ALA A 154 -17.71 -2.98 -18.47
N HIS A 155 -16.88 -3.16 -19.52
CA HIS A 155 -17.03 -4.25 -20.50
C HIS A 155 -16.14 -5.47 -20.19
N ALA A 156 -15.12 -5.32 -19.33
CA ALA A 156 -14.21 -6.41 -18.98
C ALA A 156 -14.30 -6.76 -17.50
N GLU A 157 -14.24 -8.04 -17.21
CA GLU A 157 -14.13 -8.52 -15.82
C GLU A 157 -12.72 -8.29 -15.31
N VAL A 158 -12.61 -7.67 -14.13
CA VAL A 158 -11.35 -7.41 -13.44
C VAL A 158 -11.25 -8.29 -12.20
N ALA A 159 -10.10 -8.90 -11.98
CA ALA A 159 -9.77 -9.57 -10.72
C ALA A 159 -8.53 -8.92 -10.08
N VAL A 160 -8.56 -8.82 -8.74
CA VAL A 160 -7.46 -8.26 -7.95
C VAL A 160 -6.74 -9.38 -7.22
N ALA A 161 -5.44 -9.46 -7.43
CA ALA A 161 -4.49 -10.31 -6.72
C ALA A 161 -3.88 -9.48 -5.57
N VAL A 162 -4.37 -9.65 -4.36
CA VAL A 162 -3.80 -8.98 -3.17
C VAL A 162 -2.67 -9.83 -2.62
N LEU A 163 -1.46 -9.29 -2.58
CA LEU A 163 -0.32 -10.01 -2.02
C LEU A 163 -0.38 -10.00 -0.49
N GLN A 164 -0.43 -11.18 0.10
CA GLN A 164 -0.12 -11.39 1.51
C GLN A 164 1.37 -11.67 1.63
N TYR A 165 2.13 -10.65 1.94
CA TYR A 165 3.57 -10.72 2.18
C TYR A 165 3.89 -10.87 3.67
N THR A 166 5.11 -11.30 3.99
CA THR A 166 5.59 -11.46 5.37
C THR A 166 5.87 -10.10 5.99
N LEU A 167 5.33 -9.89 7.19
CA LEU A 167 5.47 -8.62 7.93
C LEU A 167 6.73 -8.63 8.81
N VAL A 168 7.26 -7.44 9.10
CA VAL A 168 8.27 -7.28 10.14
C VAL A 168 7.63 -7.46 11.52
N PRO A 169 8.30 -8.06 12.52
CA PRO A 169 9.71 -8.45 12.52
C PRO A 169 9.98 -9.89 12.06
N GLU A 170 8.97 -10.63 11.54
CA GLU A 170 9.13 -12.02 11.11
C GLU A 170 10.14 -12.13 9.96
N ALA A 171 10.02 -11.24 8.98
CA ALA A 171 11.01 -11.05 7.94
C ALA A 171 11.19 -9.56 7.61
N ARG A 172 12.35 -9.21 7.07
CA ARG A 172 12.76 -7.85 6.73
C ARG A 172 13.05 -7.74 5.25
N TYR A 173 13.28 -6.52 4.79
CA TYR A 173 13.77 -6.29 3.44
C TYR A 173 15.07 -7.10 3.20
N PRO A 174 15.23 -7.77 2.03
CA PRO A 174 14.42 -7.68 0.82
C PRO A 174 13.32 -8.76 0.68
N THR A 175 12.91 -9.44 1.76
CA THR A 175 11.91 -10.54 1.69
C THR A 175 10.63 -10.09 1.01
N GLN A 176 10.10 -8.91 1.34
CA GLN A 176 8.85 -8.40 0.78
C GLN A 176 8.97 -8.17 -0.73
N LEU A 177 10.10 -7.64 -1.20
CA LEU A 177 10.38 -7.50 -2.63
C LEU A 177 10.46 -8.86 -3.32
N ARG A 178 11.17 -9.83 -2.75
CA ARG A 178 11.24 -11.18 -3.30
C ARG A 178 9.86 -11.82 -3.44
N GLN A 179 8.99 -11.65 -2.44
CA GLN A 179 7.62 -12.15 -2.47
C GLN A 179 6.76 -11.44 -3.52
N ALA A 180 6.94 -10.13 -3.68
CA ALA A 180 6.25 -9.35 -4.71
C ALA A 180 6.67 -9.78 -6.13
N ILE A 181 7.96 -10.01 -6.35
CA ILE A 181 8.50 -10.54 -7.61
C ILE A 181 8.00 -11.96 -7.87
N ALA A 182 7.95 -12.83 -6.85
CA ALA A 182 7.40 -14.18 -6.97
C ALA A 182 5.89 -14.14 -7.33
N ALA A 183 5.11 -13.26 -6.71
CA ALA A 183 3.71 -13.08 -7.04
C ALA A 183 3.53 -12.59 -8.49
N PHE A 184 4.29 -11.59 -8.89
CA PHE A 184 4.30 -11.08 -10.26
C PHE A 184 4.60 -12.21 -11.27
N ASN A 185 5.69 -12.95 -11.07
CA ASN A 185 6.07 -14.07 -11.93
C ASN A 185 4.98 -15.15 -11.99
N GLN A 186 4.34 -15.47 -10.87
CA GLN A 186 3.25 -16.45 -10.84
C GLN A 186 2.06 -15.99 -11.71
N LEU A 187 1.73 -14.69 -11.71
CA LEU A 187 0.69 -14.14 -12.56
C LEU A 187 1.07 -14.26 -14.05
N ILE A 188 2.29 -13.87 -14.42
CA ILE A 188 2.76 -13.95 -15.82
C ILE A 188 2.81 -15.41 -16.29
N LEU A 189 3.35 -16.34 -15.48
CA LEU A 189 3.40 -17.78 -15.81
C LEU A 189 2.00 -18.40 -15.91
N SER A 190 0.99 -17.80 -15.26
CA SER A 190 -0.41 -18.25 -15.41
C SER A 190 -1.08 -17.75 -16.70
N GLY A 191 -0.34 -17.04 -17.57
CA GLY A 191 -0.81 -16.54 -18.86
C GLY A 191 -1.35 -15.11 -18.83
N ILE A 192 -1.26 -14.39 -17.70
CA ILE A 192 -1.63 -12.98 -17.62
C ILE A 192 -0.57 -12.15 -18.34
N LYS A 193 -0.99 -11.36 -19.32
CA LYS A 193 -0.08 -10.51 -20.09
C LYS A 193 0.20 -9.21 -19.33
N PRO A 194 1.43 -8.66 -19.39
CA PRO A 194 1.76 -7.39 -18.74
C PRO A 194 0.83 -6.23 -19.13
N ASN A 195 0.41 -6.14 -20.38
CA ASN A 195 -0.49 -5.10 -20.87
C ASN A 195 -1.96 -5.26 -20.43
N ASP A 196 -2.30 -6.35 -19.71
CA ASP A 196 -3.58 -6.58 -19.06
C ASP A 196 -3.47 -6.48 -17.52
N LEU A 197 -2.31 -6.05 -17.01
CA LEU A 197 -2.00 -6.01 -15.60
C LEU A 197 -1.68 -4.60 -15.12
N LEU A 198 -2.37 -4.15 -14.07
CA LEU A 198 -1.97 -3.02 -13.25
C LEU A 198 -1.20 -3.55 -12.02
N ILE A 199 -0.18 -2.83 -11.59
CA ILE A 199 0.45 -3.08 -10.29
C ILE A 199 0.44 -1.81 -9.43
N GLY A 200 0.30 -1.96 -8.12
CA GLY A 200 0.37 -0.79 -7.24
C GLY A 200 -0.01 -1.11 -5.81
N GLY A 201 -0.08 -0.05 -5.01
CA GLY A 201 -0.43 -0.15 -3.60
C GLY A 201 -0.41 1.20 -2.91
N ASP A 202 -0.69 1.15 -1.61
CA ASP A 202 -0.75 2.31 -0.74
C ASP A 202 0.40 2.31 0.28
N SER A 203 0.91 3.49 0.61
CA SER A 203 1.92 3.67 1.67
C SER A 203 3.15 2.74 1.49
N ALA A 204 3.39 1.81 2.40
CA ALA A 204 4.42 0.77 2.28
C ALA A 204 4.18 -0.16 1.06
N GLY A 205 2.92 -0.40 0.68
CA GLY A 205 2.58 -1.12 -0.55
C GLY A 205 2.92 -0.31 -1.81
N GLY A 206 2.79 1.01 -1.76
CA GLY A 206 3.29 1.92 -2.80
C GLY A 206 4.82 1.88 -2.91
N ASN A 207 5.53 1.84 -1.77
CA ASN A 207 6.98 1.57 -1.74
C ASN A 207 7.31 0.24 -2.43
N LEU A 208 6.58 -0.82 -2.10
CA LEU A 208 6.81 -2.15 -2.67
C LEU A 208 6.55 -2.18 -4.18
N ALA A 209 5.50 -1.51 -4.65
CA ALA A 209 5.21 -1.35 -6.08
C ALA A 209 6.34 -0.62 -6.80
N CYS A 210 6.83 0.47 -6.22
CA CYS A 210 7.96 1.23 -6.73
C CYS A 210 9.24 0.39 -6.77
N SER A 211 9.49 -0.43 -5.73
CA SER A 211 10.62 -1.37 -5.68
C SER A 211 10.52 -2.47 -6.75
N VAL A 212 9.32 -2.96 -7.05
CA VAL A 212 9.11 -3.90 -8.17
C VAL A 212 9.42 -3.24 -9.51
N VAL A 213 8.94 -2.03 -9.76
CA VAL A 213 9.25 -1.27 -10.99
C VAL A 213 10.75 -1.02 -11.11
N ARG A 214 11.40 -0.58 -10.02
CA ARG A 214 12.86 -0.44 -9.98
C ARG A 214 13.56 -1.73 -10.34
N HIS A 215 13.13 -2.87 -9.80
CA HIS A 215 13.73 -4.16 -10.09
C HIS A 215 13.50 -4.64 -11.53
N ILE A 216 12.43 -4.19 -12.19
CA ILE A 216 12.20 -4.42 -13.63
C ILE A 216 13.21 -3.61 -14.45
N CYS A 217 13.39 -2.32 -14.14
CA CYS A 217 14.31 -1.43 -14.86
C CYS A 217 15.79 -1.76 -14.54
N HIS A 218 16.09 -1.84 -13.25
CA HIS A 218 17.44 -2.05 -12.71
C HIS A 218 17.42 -3.17 -11.66
N PRO A 219 17.64 -4.44 -12.02
CA PRO A 219 17.70 -5.53 -11.04
C PRO A 219 18.79 -5.26 -10.00
N CYS A 220 18.39 -5.01 -8.76
CA CYS A 220 19.29 -4.54 -7.69
C CYS A 220 19.71 -5.64 -6.69
N HIS A 221 19.06 -6.82 -6.72
CA HIS A 221 19.38 -7.94 -5.85
C HIS A 221 19.75 -9.19 -6.61
N LEU A 222 20.97 -9.69 -6.41
CA LEU A 222 21.47 -10.89 -7.09
C LEU A 222 20.68 -12.16 -6.77
N GLU A 223 20.08 -12.22 -5.58
CA GLU A 223 19.28 -13.36 -5.12
C GLU A 223 17.82 -13.33 -5.60
N ILE A 224 17.38 -12.21 -6.18
CA ILE A 224 16.03 -12.05 -6.71
C ILE A 224 16.11 -12.13 -8.23
N PRO A 225 15.40 -13.07 -8.88
CA PRO A 225 15.45 -13.20 -10.33
C PRO A 225 15.07 -11.91 -11.05
N ALA A 226 15.86 -11.53 -12.04
CA ALA A 226 15.55 -10.37 -12.87
C ALA A 226 14.25 -10.60 -13.64
N LEU A 227 13.41 -9.58 -13.70
CA LEU A 227 12.17 -9.60 -14.47
C LEU A 227 12.43 -9.05 -15.88
N ARG A 228 12.01 -9.80 -16.89
CA ARG A 228 11.97 -9.33 -18.27
C ARG A 228 10.55 -9.29 -18.76
N LEU A 229 10.09 -8.12 -19.14
CA LEU A 229 8.76 -7.93 -19.68
C LEU A 229 8.77 -8.07 -21.19
N GLU A 230 7.89 -8.90 -21.75
CA GLU A 230 7.65 -8.95 -23.21
C GLU A 230 6.92 -7.69 -23.70
N ASN A 231 6.09 -7.10 -22.83
CA ASN A 231 5.34 -5.88 -23.09
C ASN A 231 5.30 -5.03 -21.80
N ARG A 232 5.16 -3.72 -21.96
CA ARG A 232 4.95 -2.82 -20.81
C ARG A 232 3.67 -3.18 -20.04
N LEU A 233 3.71 -2.98 -18.74
CA LEU A 233 2.50 -3.03 -17.89
C LEU A 233 1.43 -2.07 -18.41
N ALA A 234 0.16 -2.39 -18.21
CA ALA A 234 -0.94 -1.48 -18.50
C ALA A 234 -0.79 -0.17 -17.70
N GLY A 235 -0.41 -0.27 -16.45
CA GLY A 235 -0.15 0.87 -15.59
C GLY A 235 0.39 0.49 -14.23
N VAL A 236 0.97 1.49 -13.58
CA VAL A 236 1.41 1.44 -12.17
C VAL A 236 0.67 2.52 -11.40
N PHE A 237 0.24 2.23 -10.17
CA PHE A 237 -0.37 3.25 -9.30
C PHE A 237 0.29 3.25 -7.92
N LEU A 238 0.52 4.45 -7.41
CA LEU A 238 1.15 4.70 -6.12
C LEU A 238 0.25 5.63 -5.31
N VAL A 239 -0.33 5.13 -4.21
CA VAL A 239 -1.19 5.92 -3.33
C VAL A 239 -0.43 6.25 -2.06
N SER A 240 -0.24 7.53 -1.76
CA SER A 240 0.52 7.97 -0.58
C SER A 240 1.83 7.20 -0.38
N PRO A 241 2.65 6.96 -1.42
CA PRO A 241 3.77 6.02 -1.37
C PRO A 241 4.85 6.45 -0.38
N TRP A 242 5.37 5.49 0.39
CA TRP A 242 6.53 5.71 1.26
C TRP A 242 7.82 5.62 0.43
N LEU A 243 8.36 6.75 0.00
CA LEU A 243 9.46 6.83 -0.98
C LEU A 243 10.84 7.07 -0.36
N SER A 244 10.91 7.62 0.86
CA SER A 244 12.17 7.97 1.52
C SER A 244 12.14 7.64 3.00
N SER A 245 13.30 7.30 3.57
CA SER A 245 13.49 7.15 5.01
C SER A 245 13.67 8.50 5.73
N LYS A 246 13.90 9.57 4.98
CA LYS A 246 14.10 10.92 5.50
C LYS A 246 12.78 11.50 6.02
N THR A 247 12.85 12.12 7.19
CA THR A 247 11.69 12.73 7.85
C THR A 247 11.90 14.24 8.10
N THR A 248 12.73 14.86 7.25
CA THR A 248 13.16 16.25 7.42
C THR A 248 12.50 17.22 6.45
N THR A 249 11.63 16.75 5.56
CA THR A 249 10.88 17.62 4.64
C THR A 249 9.88 18.50 5.41
N PRO A 250 9.55 19.69 4.90
CA PRO A 250 8.58 20.61 5.53
C PRO A 250 7.24 19.93 5.83
N ALA A 251 6.76 19.05 4.96
CA ALA A 251 5.49 18.34 5.14
C ALA A 251 5.39 17.57 6.47
N PHE A 252 6.49 17.00 6.98
CA PHE A 252 6.51 16.35 8.29
C PHE A 252 6.23 17.29 9.46
N THR A 253 6.68 18.53 9.37
CA THR A 253 6.43 19.56 10.39
C THR A 253 5.05 20.18 10.22
N GLU A 254 4.70 20.56 9.00
CA GLU A 254 3.45 21.23 8.69
C GLU A 254 2.24 20.35 8.97
N ASN A 255 2.31 19.05 8.64
CA ASN A 255 1.19 18.12 8.76
C ASN A 255 1.19 17.31 10.06
N ASN A 256 2.15 17.55 10.95
CA ASN A 256 2.35 16.79 12.19
C ASN A 256 1.11 16.69 13.09
N TYR A 257 0.16 17.63 13.01
CA TYR A 257 -1.05 17.62 13.86
C TYR A 257 -2.29 17.11 13.14
N VAL A 258 -2.23 16.88 11.84
CA VAL A 258 -3.37 16.45 11.01
C VAL A 258 -3.18 15.04 10.52
N ASP A 259 -1.99 14.69 10.07
CA ASP A 259 -1.68 13.38 9.49
C ASP A 259 -1.52 12.28 10.56
N MET A 260 -1.68 11.03 10.16
CA MET A 260 -1.44 9.86 11.01
C MET A 260 0.05 9.55 11.19
N LEU A 261 0.90 9.98 10.29
CA LEU A 261 2.33 9.73 10.32
C LEU A 261 3.09 10.80 11.10
N THR A 262 4.12 10.39 11.82
CA THR A 262 5.03 11.27 12.56
C THR A 262 6.47 10.86 12.29
N THR A 263 7.42 11.77 12.46
CA THR A 263 8.85 11.49 12.38
C THR A 263 9.24 10.27 13.21
N THR A 264 8.78 10.18 14.46
CA THR A 264 9.09 9.05 15.37
C THR A 264 8.52 7.73 14.85
N CYS A 265 7.30 7.74 14.33
CA CYS A 265 6.67 6.55 13.74
C CYS A 265 7.48 6.06 12.53
N MET A 266 7.83 6.97 11.62
CA MET A 266 8.53 6.62 10.38
C MET A 266 9.97 6.18 10.63
N SER A 267 10.72 6.85 11.50
CA SER A 267 12.07 6.41 11.89
C SER A 267 12.07 4.99 12.48
N ARG A 268 11.04 4.67 13.29
CA ARG A 268 10.88 3.32 13.83
C ARG A 268 10.52 2.30 12.75
N ALA A 269 9.59 2.62 11.86
CA ALA A 269 9.20 1.73 10.76
C ALA A 269 10.39 1.43 9.84
N THR A 270 11.21 2.42 9.52
CA THR A 270 12.47 2.25 8.77
C THR A 270 13.43 1.30 9.48
N ALA A 271 13.65 1.51 10.79
CA ALA A 271 14.53 0.66 11.57
C ALA A 271 14.03 -0.79 11.66
N GLU A 272 12.72 -0.98 11.81
CA GLU A 272 12.10 -2.32 11.83
C GLU A 272 12.18 -3.02 10.47
N LEU A 273 12.05 -2.30 9.37
CA LEU A 273 12.14 -2.85 8.01
C LEU A 273 13.54 -3.32 7.64
N LEU A 274 14.54 -2.52 7.97
CA LEU A 274 15.90 -2.76 7.48
C LEU A 274 16.70 -3.73 8.36
N HIS A 275 17.01 -3.40 9.58
CA HIS A 275 17.77 -4.30 10.48
C HIS A 275 17.90 -3.68 11.89
N PRO A 276 18.17 -4.51 12.95
CA PRO A 276 18.51 -4.00 14.29
C PRO A 276 19.75 -3.09 14.35
N ARG A 277 20.53 -2.98 13.27
CA ARG A 277 21.73 -2.13 13.18
C ARG A 277 21.46 -0.69 12.74
N PHE A 278 20.20 -0.31 12.52
CA PHE A 278 19.88 1.10 12.26
C PHE A 278 20.07 1.93 13.55
N PRO A 279 20.72 3.09 13.53
CA PRO A 279 21.10 3.88 12.36
C PRO A 279 22.26 3.29 11.57
N VAL A 280 22.34 3.66 10.29
CA VAL A 280 23.39 3.31 9.33
C VAL A 280 24.78 3.44 9.96
N ARG A 281 25.54 2.36 9.99
CA ARG A 281 26.88 2.32 10.61
C ARG A 281 28.02 2.10 9.62
N ASN A 282 27.70 1.63 8.41
CA ASN A 282 28.68 1.33 7.37
C ASN A 282 28.06 1.45 5.96
N LYS A 283 28.91 1.34 4.93
CA LYS A 283 28.50 1.45 3.52
C LYS A 283 27.50 0.37 3.07
N SER A 284 27.51 -0.82 3.67
CA SER A 284 26.54 -1.86 3.33
C SER A 284 25.14 -1.51 3.84
N ASP A 285 25.03 -0.90 5.01
CA ASP A 285 23.75 -0.44 5.57
C ASP A 285 23.18 0.72 4.72
N GLU A 286 24.05 1.59 4.17
CA GLU A 286 23.65 2.65 3.22
C GLU A 286 23.11 2.06 1.92
N SER A 287 23.76 1.02 1.41
CA SER A 287 23.29 0.33 0.20
C SER A 287 21.93 -0.33 0.41
N ASP A 288 21.71 -1.02 1.53
CA ASP A 288 20.45 -1.67 1.85
C ASP A 288 19.32 -0.64 2.00
N LEU A 289 19.61 0.50 2.65
CA LEU A 289 18.66 1.62 2.76
C LEU A 289 18.31 2.19 1.38
N ALA A 290 19.31 2.47 0.57
CA ALA A 290 19.15 3.00 -0.78
C ALA A 290 18.36 2.05 -1.70
N MET A 291 18.47 0.73 -1.47
CA MET A 291 17.69 -0.26 -2.22
C MET A 291 16.25 -0.39 -1.71
N ALA A 292 16.03 -0.28 -0.40
CA ALA A 292 14.71 -0.39 0.20
C ALA A 292 13.84 0.86 0.01
N MET A 293 14.47 2.05 -0.13
CA MET A 293 13.78 3.33 -0.26
C MET A 293 14.03 3.92 -1.64
N PRO A 294 12.98 4.07 -2.47
CA PRO A 294 13.11 4.51 -3.86
C PRO A 294 13.89 5.81 -4.08
N MET A 295 13.81 6.76 -3.15
CA MET A 295 14.44 8.08 -3.27
C MET A 295 15.74 8.23 -2.45
N ASP A 296 16.19 7.23 -1.71
CA ASP A 296 17.36 7.38 -0.83
C ASP A 296 18.68 6.96 -1.52
N GLY A 297 18.62 6.41 -2.71
CA GLY A 297 19.77 5.98 -3.49
C GLY A 297 19.86 6.63 -4.88
N ASP A 298 20.55 5.94 -5.78
CA ASP A 298 20.59 6.31 -7.17
C ASP A 298 19.19 6.21 -7.79
N MET A 299 18.74 7.30 -8.42
CA MET A 299 17.44 7.43 -9.04
C MET A 299 17.48 7.28 -10.57
N ALA A 300 18.60 6.88 -11.18
CA ALA A 300 18.71 6.71 -12.63
C ALA A 300 17.65 5.75 -13.21
N TRP A 301 17.21 4.75 -12.43
CA TRP A 301 16.12 3.85 -12.81
C TRP A 301 14.77 4.56 -13.05
N VAL A 302 14.57 5.75 -12.47
CA VAL A 302 13.34 6.52 -12.63
C VAL A 302 13.17 6.99 -14.07
N ASP A 303 14.27 7.28 -14.77
CA ASP A 303 14.26 7.71 -16.17
C ASP A 303 13.87 6.57 -17.13
N GLU A 304 13.85 5.34 -16.63
CA GLU A 304 13.51 4.13 -17.41
C GLU A 304 12.11 3.57 -17.07
N ILE A 305 11.32 4.24 -16.25
CA ILE A 305 9.96 3.78 -15.85
C ILE A 305 9.08 3.55 -17.09
N SER A 306 9.21 4.39 -18.12
CA SER A 306 8.45 4.26 -19.36
C SER A 306 8.74 2.95 -20.12
N ALA A 307 9.89 2.30 -19.89
CA ALA A 307 10.17 0.96 -20.41
C ALA A 307 9.38 -0.14 -19.69
N ALA A 308 9.04 0.06 -18.41
CA ALA A 308 8.33 -0.92 -17.61
C ALA A 308 6.79 -0.77 -17.70
N THR A 309 6.28 0.46 -17.83
CA THR A 309 4.83 0.72 -17.84
C THR A 309 4.41 1.79 -18.83
N LYS A 310 3.16 1.71 -19.32
CA LYS A 310 2.57 2.72 -20.21
C LYS A 310 2.09 3.95 -19.44
N SER A 311 1.58 3.75 -18.23
CA SER A 311 1.01 4.82 -17.42
C SER A 311 1.44 4.69 -15.96
N LEU A 312 1.62 5.82 -15.31
CA LEU A 312 1.91 5.91 -13.88
C LEU A 312 0.94 6.91 -13.22
N TYR A 313 0.16 6.44 -12.27
CA TYR A 313 -0.70 7.28 -11.46
C TYR A 313 -0.13 7.42 -10.05
N ILE A 314 0.24 8.63 -9.67
CA ILE A 314 0.74 8.96 -8.34
C ILE A 314 -0.29 9.85 -7.65
N THR A 315 -0.76 9.44 -6.48
CA THR A 315 -1.66 10.28 -5.69
C THR A 315 -1.26 10.26 -4.21
N GLY A 316 -1.44 11.40 -3.55
CA GLY A 316 -1.19 11.55 -2.12
C GLY A 316 -1.95 12.74 -1.59
N GLY A 317 -2.19 12.82 -0.28
CA GLY A 317 -2.89 13.93 0.33
C GLY A 317 -2.03 15.19 0.44
N GLN A 318 -2.61 16.37 0.20
CA GLN A 318 -1.92 17.65 0.47
C GLN A 318 -1.59 17.81 1.96
N GLN A 319 -2.34 17.14 2.84
CA GLN A 319 -2.19 17.21 4.30
C GLN A 319 -1.45 16.00 4.88
N GLU A 320 -0.61 15.31 4.08
CA GLU A 320 0.18 14.17 4.56
C GLU A 320 1.67 14.47 4.71
N ALA A 321 2.35 13.68 5.54
CA ALA A 321 3.78 13.80 5.79
C ALA A 321 4.64 13.49 4.55
N PHE A 322 4.18 12.65 3.63
CA PHE A 322 4.90 12.26 2.42
C PHE A 322 4.69 13.19 1.23
N ARG A 323 3.87 14.26 1.38
CA ARG A 323 3.54 15.21 0.30
C ARG A 323 4.75 15.69 -0.50
N ASP A 324 5.80 16.12 0.19
CA ASP A 324 6.97 16.73 -0.46
C ASP A 324 7.82 15.68 -1.18
N ASP A 325 7.95 14.48 -0.62
CA ASP A 325 8.61 13.36 -1.29
C ASP A 325 7.85 12.92 -2.54
N ILE A 326 6.51 12.86 -2.47
CA ILE A 326 5.64 12.53 -3.60
C ILE A 326 5.80 13.56 -4.72
N ARG A 327 5.84 14.85 -4.39
CA ARG A 327 6.09 15.93 -5.38
C ARG A 327 7.44 15.78 -6.04
N ALA A 328 8.51 15.66 -5.25
CA ALA A 328 9.87 15.56 -5.76
C ALA A 328 10.05 14.32 -6.66
N PHE A 329 9.47 13.19 -6.26
CA PHE A 329 9.47 11.98 -7.07
C PHE A 329 8.72 12.18 -8.39
N SER A 330 7.53 12.77 -8.33
CA SER A 330 6.70 13.03 -9.52
C SER A 330 7.37 13.98 -10.50
N GLU A 331 8.05 15.01 -10.00
CA GLU A 331 8.83 15.96 -10.81
C GLU A 331 10.00 15.22 -11.52
N HIS A 332 10.71 14.37 -10.80
CA HIS A 332 11.80 13.58 -11.39
C HIS A 332 11.30 12.65 -12.49
N VAL A 333 10.21 11.91 -12.23
CA VAL A 333 9.56 11.04 -13.24
C VAL A 333 9.17 11.83 -14.48
N SER A 334 8.58 13.02 -14.29
CA SER A 334 8.13 13.87 -15.40
C SER A 334 9.29 14.35 -16.28
N CYS A 335 10.45 14.61 -15.69
CA CYS A 335 11.63 15.07 -16.44
C CYS A 335 12.28 13.96 -17.27
N GLY A 336 12.28 12.70 -16.77
CA GLY A 336 12.99 11.58 -17.38
C GLY A 336 12.17 10.75 -18.37
N ASN A 337 10.83 10.88 -18.42
CA ASN A 337 9.96 9.94 -19.15
C ASN A 337 8.97 10.64 -20.09
N ASN A 338 9.40 11.00 -21.30
CA ASN A 338 8.55 11.70 -22.28
C ASN A 338 7.37 10.86 -22.82
N ASP A 339 7.51 9.52 -22.86
CA ASP A 339 6.52 8.60 -23.41
C ASP A 339 5.64 7.94 -22.33
N LEU A 340 5.70 8.42 -21.09
CA LEU A 340 4.91 7.92 -19.98
C LEU A 340 3.64 8.76 -19.80
N ASP A 341 2.48 8.10 -19.81
CA ASP A 341 1.22 8.72 -19.37
C ASP A 341 1.25 8.90 -17.84
N LEU A 342 1.74 10.06 -17.40
CA LEU A 342 1.90 10.40 -15.99
C LEU A 342 0.69 11.22 -15.50
N LEU A 343 -0.03 10.68 -14.50
CA LEU A 343 -1.06 11.40 -13.76
C LEU A 343 -0.62 11.60 -12.31
N VAL A 344 -0.60 12.84 -11.84
CA VAL A 344 -0.26 13.19 -10.45
C VAL A 344 -1.41 13.97 -9.83
N GLU A 345 -1.91 13.52 -8.69
CA GLU A 345 -2.99 14.19 -7.96
C GLU A 345 -2.66 14.32 -6.47
N LEU A 346 -2.77 15.53 -5.95
CA LEU A 346 -2.58 15.85 -4.53
C LEU A 346 -3.83 16.57 -3.99
N PRO A 347 -4.91 15.84 -3.66
CA PRO A 347 -6.15 16.41 -3.13
C PRO A 347 -5.91 17.25 -1.88
N GLU A 348 -6.45 18.47 -1.85
CA GLU A 348 -6.16 19.49 -0.83
C GLU A 348 -6.54 19.09 0.60
N ARG A 349 -7.63 18.32 0.76
CA ARG A 349 -8.25 18.01 2.05
C ARG A 349 -7.98 16.61 2.56
N GLU A 350 -7.07 15.89 1.88
CA GLU A 350 -6.73 14.52 2.22
C GLU A 350 -5.38 14.48 2.96
N ALA A 351 -5.28 13.63 3.96
CA ALA A 351 -4.05 13.24 4.63
C ALA A 351 -3.65 11.82 4.20
N HIS A 352 -2.67 11.21 4.85
CA HIS A 352 -2.13 9.92 4.46
C HIS A 352 -3.19 8.81 4.42
N ASP A 353 -3.14 8.00 3.37
CA ASP A 353 -3.90 6.75 3.21
C ASP A 353 -5.44 6.94 3.22
N PHE A 354 -5.92 8.02 2.58
CA PHE A 354 -7.33 8.36 2.46
C PHE A 354 -8.19 7.25 1.83
N ILE A 355 -7.60 6.40 0.99
CA ILE A 355 -8.29 5.25 0.40
C ILE A 355 -8.72 4.20 1.43
N LEU A 356 -7.90 4.03 2.49
CA LEU A 356 -8.21 3.09 3.57
C LEU A 356 -9.46 3.52 4.34
N LEU A 357 -9.65 4.83 4.57
CA LEU A 357 -10.86 5.35 5.17
C LEU A 357 -12.08 5.15 4.25
N GLU A 358 -11.96 5.45 2.96
CA GLU A 358 -13.04 5.19 2.01
C GLU A 358 -13.47 3.73 2.04
N GLY A 359 -12.50 2.80 1.96
CA GLY A 359 -12.75 1.38 2.06
C GLY A 359 -13.43 0.98 3.37
N GLN A 360 -12.95 1.47 4.52
CA GLN A 360 -13.53 1.16 5.84
C GLN A 360 -14.98 1.65 6.00
N THR A 361 -15.32 2.78 5.41
CA THR A 361 -16.70 3.29 5.44
C THR A 361 -17.64 2.53 4.51
N GLY A 362 -17.10 1.69 3.61
CA GLY A 362 -17.85 0.96 2.59
C GLY A 362 -18.52 1.87 1.55
N ARG A 363 -18.08 3.12 1.45
CA ARG A 363 -18.59 4.10 0.48
C ARG A 363 -17.64 4.22 -0.70
N VAL A 364 -18.20 4.50 -1.86
CA VAL A 364 -17.44 4.92 -3.04
C VAL A 364 -17.26 6.43 -2.89
N GLY A 365 -16.04 6.85 -2.53
CA GLY A 365 -15.67 8.25 -2.42
C GLY A 365 -14.90 8.72 -3.66
N ASP A 366 -14.45 9.96 -3.61
CA ASP A 366 -13.79 10.62 -4.75
C ASP A 366 -12.48 9.92 -5.15
N ALA A 367 -11.70 9.42 -4.20
CA ALA A 367 -10.47 8.70 -4.49
C ALA A 367 -10.75 7.36 -5.20
N THR A 368 -11.78 6.64 -4.76
CA THR A 368 -12.23 5.41 -5.44
C THR A 368 -12.68 5.70 -6.87
N VAL A 369 -13.41 6.81 -7.09
CA VAL A 369 -13.88 7.22 -8.43
C VAL A 369 -12.71 7.59 -9.34
N ARG A 370 -11.75 8.39 -8.85
CA ARG A 370 -10.56 8.75 -9.61
C ARG A 370 -9.75 7.52 -10.04
N MET A 371 -9.47 6.62 -9.09
CA MET A 371 -8.74 5.37 -9.36
C MET A 371 -9.49 4.49 -10.37
N ARG A 372 -10.82 4.36 -10.21
CA ARG A 372 -11.67 3.59 -11.14
C ARG A 372 -11.59 4.14 -12.56
N ASN A 373 -11.70 5.46 -12.72
CA ASN A 373 -11.63 6.11 -14.02
C ASN A 373 -10.28 5.88 -14.69
N TRP A 374 -9.18 6.09 -13.94
CA TRP A 374 -7.84 5.82 -14.44
C TRP A 374 -7.64 4.34 -14.80
N ALA A 375 -7.98 3.41 -13.91
CA ALA A 375 -7.83 1.98 -14.18
C ALA A 375 -8.67 1.53 -15.39
N THR A 376 -9.88 2.06 -15.53
CA THR A 376 -10.76 1.78 -16.68
C THR A 376 -10.13 2.24 -17.99
N SER A 377 -9.51 3.43 -18.02
CA SER A 377 -8.82 3.93 -19.21
C SER A 377 -7.61 3.09 -19.58
N GLN A 378 -6.78 2.69 -18.58
CA GLN A 378 -5.55 1.94 -18.82
C GLN A 378 -5.82 0.47 -19.23
N LEU A 379 -6.82 -0.15 -18.66
CA LEU A 379 -7.20 -1.52 -18.98
C LEU A 379 -8.10 -1.66 -20.22
N GLY A 380 -8.53 -0.53 -20.83
CA GLY A 380 -9.44 -0.54 -21.96
C GLY A 380 -10.82 -1.15 -21.61
N THR A 381 -11.25 -0.99 -20.35
CA THR A 381 -12.53 -1.56 -19.86
C THR A 381 -13.71 -0.59 -20.00
N GLY A 382 -13.46 0.64 -20.48
CA GLY A 382 -14.47 1.64 -20.80
C GLY A 382 -15.19 1.39 -22.13
N ARG A 383 -16.31 2.09 -22.35
CA ARG A 383 -16.96 2.12 -23.67
C ARG A 383 -15.97 2.70 -24.68
N ALA A 384 -15.76 2.00 -25.80
CA ALA A 384 -15.18 2.64 -26.96
C ALA A 384 -16.00 3.91 -27.25
N SER A 385 -15.35 5.07 -27.24
CA SER A 385 -15.97 6.30 -27.76
C SER A 385 -16.35 6.03 -29.20
N VAL A 386 -17.66 5.93 -29.46
CA VAL A 386 -18.24 5.88 -30.79
C VAL A 386 -18.10 7.25 -31.42
#